data_03383cf4757acb193befd7c14ae3a5ae
#
_entry.id   03383cf4757acb193befd7c14ae3a5ae
#
_cell.length_a   1.000
_cell.length_b   1.000
_cell.length_c   1.000
_cell.angle_alpha   90.00
_cell.angle_beta   90.00
_cell.angle_gamma   90.00
#
_symmetry.space_group_name_H-M   'P 1'
#
loop_
_entity.id
_entity.type
_entity.pdbx_description
1 polymer ?
#
loop_
_entity_poly.entity_id
_entity_poly.type
_entity_poly.pdbx_seq_one_letter_code
_entity_poly.pdbx_strand_id
1 'polypeptide(L)'
;MERKNAWEGYSADQLEELDGLASRYIDYISNNKTERRCFAAAVKQAEAVGYESLETAVREGRELKAGDKVWAGVHGKSLILAHLGTEPLEAGLNILGAHIDSPRLDLKQNPVYENNGFAFLDTHYYGGIKHYQWVTLPLALHGVVAKTDGTVVDVNVGDDAGDPVFCVTDLLPHLGNQQMSKKGSEVVEGENLDVLIGNRPLVVEPADDASDEEKEAAKEPVKAFALKLLEEKYGITEEDFLSAEIEVVPAGRARELGFDRSMVIGYGQDDRVCAYTSLEAQLAIETPKKTAVTVLVDKEEIGSVGATGMGSLFFENTIAEIVALTGLESPLALRRILAASRMLSSDVSAGFDPAYASVFETKNAAYLGKGLVFNKYTGARGKSGSNDARAEYVAYVRRVMDDAQVSFQTAELGKVDAGGGGTIAYIPAKYGMDVIDSGVAVLSMHAPWEVTSKADIFEAYRGYRAFLEA
;
A
#
# COMPACT_ATOMS: atom_id res chain seq x y z
N MET A 1 20.31 1.51 -24.01
CA MET A 1 19.44 0.77 -24.98
C MET A 1 18.05 1.35 -24.84
N GLU A 2 17.51 1.91 -25.89
CA GLU A 2 16.16 2.49 -25.84
C GLU A 2 15.13 1.36 -25.89
N ARG A 3 14.25 1.28 -24.88
CA ARG A 3 13.14 0.32 -24.85
C ARG A 3 11.96 0.93 -25.59
N LYS A 4 11.29 0.11 -26.40
CA LYS A 4 10.07 0.51 -27.11
C LYS A 4 8.96 0.81 -26.11
N ASN A 5 8.02 1.63 -26.51
CA ASN A 5 6.79 1.82 -25.76
C ASN A 5 5.97 0.53 -25.83
N ALA A 6 5.48 0.03 -24.69
CA ALA A 6 4.73 -1.22 -24.62
C ALA A 6 3.43 -1.16 -25.44
N TRP A 7 2.79 -0.01 -25.51
CA TRP A 7 1.58 0.24 -26.33
C TRP A 7 1.76 -0.10 -27.81
N GLU A 8 2.98 -0.01 -28.34
CA GLU A 8 3.26 -0.28 -29.76
C GLU A 8 3.18 -1.78 -30.13
N GLY A 9 3.21 -2.66 -29.11
CA GLY A 9 3.32 -4.10 -29.31
C GLY A 9 2.04 -4.88 -29.06
N TYR A 10 0.97 -4.29 -28.51
CA TYR A 10 -0.21 -5.05 -28.12
C TYR A 10 -1.12 -5.42 -29.27
N SER A 11 -1.58 -6.68 -29.27
CA SER A 11 -2.69 -7.14 -30.09
C SER A 11 -4.03 -6.61 -29.57
N ALA A 12 -5.11 -6.76 -30.38
CA ALA A 12 -6.45 -6.38 -29.94
C ALA A 12 -6.89 -7.15 -28.67
N ASP A 13 -6.58 -8.45 -28.58
CA ASP A 13 -6.93 -9.27 -27.43
C ASP A 13 -6.16 -8.82 -26.17
N GLN A 14 -4.87 -8.46 -26.32
CA GLN A 14 -4.08 -7.92 -25.21
C GLN A 14 -4.58 -6.56 -24.75
N LEU A 15 -5.08 -5.71 -25.64
CA LEU A 15 -5.69 -4.43 -25.25
C LEU A 15 -7.00 -4.64 -24.48
N GLU A 16 -7.81 -5.63 -24.84
CA GLU A 16 -9.03 -5.97 -24.10
C GLU A 16 -8.68 -6.52 -22.69
N GLU A 17 -7.68 -7.39 -22.58
CA GLU A 17 -7.19 -7.91 -21.30
C GLU A 17 -6.61 -6.80 -20.42
N LEU A 18 -5.82 -5.88 -20.99
CA LEU A 18 -5.26 -4.71 -20.34
C LEU A 18 -6.36 -3.80 -19.78
N ASP A 19 -7.37 -3.45 -20.59
CA ASP A 19 -8.47 -2.60 -20.17
C ASP A 19 -9.33 -3.28 -19.08
N GLY A 20 -9.54 -4.58 -19.20
CA GLY A 20 -10.19 -5.40 -18.16
C GLY A 20 -9.43 -5.39 -16.84
N LEU A 21 -8.12 -5.60 -16.87
CA LEU A 21 -7.25 -5.55 -15.68
C LEU A 21 -7.23 -4.15 -15.07
N ALA A 22 -7.08 -3.11 -15.90
CA ALA A 22 -7.05 -1.72 -15.44
C ALA A 22 -8.37 -1.29 -14.79
N SER A 23 -9.51 -1.74 -15.33
CA SER A 23 -10.83 -1.48 -14.75
C SER A 23 -10.96 -2.11 -13.37
N ARG A 24 -10.56 -3.38 -13.21
CA ARG A 24 -10.55 -4.05 -11.90
C ARG A 24 -9.58 -3.40 -10.92
N TYR A 25 -8.42 -2.96 -11.40
CA TYR A 25 -7.46 -2.20 -10.58
C TYR A 25 -8.03 -0.88 -10.08
N ILE A 26 -8.68 -0.10 -10.95
CA ILE A 26 -9.35 1.16 -10.56
C ILE A 26 -10.41 0.90 -9.48
N ASP A 27 -11.18 -0.16 -9.60
CA ASP A 27 -12.15 -0.55 -8.58
C ASP A 27 -11.46 -0.99 -7.29
N TYR A 28 -10.40 -1.78 -7.37
CA TYR A 28 -9.62 -2.24 -6.22
C TYR A 28 -9.05 -1.07 -5.42
N ILE A 29 -8.28 -0.18 -6.05
CA ILE A 29 -7.61 0.94 -5.36
C ILE A 29 -8.59 1.99 -4.84
N SER A 30 -9.77 2.13 -5.48
CA SER A 30 -10.84 3.01 -5.03
C SER A 30 -11.52 2.54 -3.75
N ASN A 31 -11.66 1.23 -3.58
CA ASN A 31 -12.41 0.64 -2.47
C ASN A 31 -11.51 0.16 -1.31
N ASN A 32 -10.20 0.04 -1.53
CA ASN A 32 -9.25 -0.49 -0.57
C ASN A 32 -8.15 0.53 -0.27
N LYS A 33 -8.51 1.60 0.45
CA LYS A 33 -7.62 2.74 0.74
C LYS A 33 -6.75 2.55 1.98
N THR A 34 -6.98 1.49 2.75
CA THR A 34 -6.22 1.15 3.96
C THR A 34 -5.66 -0.25 3.87
N GLU A 35 -4.60 -0.55 4.63
CA GLU A 35 -4.01 -1.89 4.68
C GLU A 35 -5.01 -2.95 5.15
N ARG A 36 -5.93 -2.61 6.08
CA ARG A 36 -6.99 -3.53 6.54
C ARG A 36 -7.95 -3.91 5.41
N ARG A 37 -8.30 -2.95 4.55
CA ARG A 37 -9.18 -3.20 3.41
C ARG A 37 -8.48 -3.98 2.32
N CYS A 38 -7.21 -3.67 2.05
CA CYS A 38 -6.38 -4.45 1.12
C CYS A 38 -6.26 -5.89 1.58
N PHE A 39 -5.97 -6.12 2.87
CA PHE A 39 -5.94 -7.46 3.48
C PHE A 39 -7.25 -8.21 3.28
N ALA A 40 -8.37 -7.62 3.68
CA ALA A 40 -9.69 -8.26 3.59
C ALA A 40 -10.08 -8.58 2.13
N ALA A 41 -9.79 -7.67 1.20
CA ALA A 41 -10.04 -7.89 -0.23
C ALA A 41 -9.18 -9.00 -0.80
N ALA A 42 -7.89 -9.06 -0.43
CA ALA A 42 -6.96 -10.08 -0.89
C ALA A 42 -7.35 -11.48 -0.36
N VAL A 43 -7.69 -11.60 0.93
CA VAL A 43 -8.18 -12.87 1.51
C VAL A 43 -9.45 -13.33 0.80
N LYS A 44 -10.42 -12.45 0.62
CA LYS A 44 -11.68 -12.78 -0.08
C LYS A 44 -11.44 -13.29 -1.50
N GLN A 45 -10.53 -12.66 -2.24
CA GLN A 45 -10.19 -13.08 -3.60
C GLN A 45 -9.44 -14.43 -3.60
N ALA A 46 -8.50 -14.62 -2.67
CA ALA A 46 -7.75 -15.85 -2.53
C ALA A 46 -8.66 -17.05 -2.18
N GLU A 47 -9.57 -16.89 -1.22
CA GLU A 47 -10.51 -17.93 -0.84
C GLU A 47 -11.46 -18.31 -2.00
N ALA A 48 -11.86 -17.35 -2.85
CA ALA A 48 -12.68 -17.59 -4.01
C ALA A 48 -12.02 -18.52 -5.06
N VAL A 49 -10.68 -18.62 -5.06
CA VAL A 49 -9.91 -19.52 -5.96
C VAL A 49 -9.23 -20.67 -5.21
N GLY A 50 -9.73 -20.99 -4.01
CA GLY A 50 -9.37 -22.21 -3.28
C GLY A 50 -8.19 -22.10 -2.34
N TYR A 51 -7.77 -20.90 -1.93
CA TYR A 51 -6.85 -20.74 -0.81
C TYR A 51 -7.58 -21.01 0.51
N GLU A 52 -6.93 -21.71 1.41
CA GLU A 52 -7.43 -22.00 2.76
C GLU A 52 -6.53 -21.35 3.83
N SER A 53 -7.08 -21.09 5.00
CA SER A 53 -6.28 -20.55 6.11
C SER A 53 -5.22 -21.55 6.56
N LEU A 54 -3.95 -21.11 6.59
CA LEU A 54 -2.83 -21.90 7.13
C LEU A 54 -3.04 -22.24 8.62
N GLU A 55 -3.62 -21.31 9.39
CA GLU A 55 -3.96 -21.55 10.81
C GLU A 55 -4.91 -22.76 10.96
N THR A 56 -5.88 -22.89 10.06
CA THR A 56 -6.77 -24.06 10.04
C THR A 56 -6.00 -25.33 9.69
N ALA A 57 -5.13 -25.32 8.70
CA ALA A 57 -4.30 -26.47 8.33
C ALA A 57 -3.38 -26.91 9.52
N VAL A 58 -2.77 -25.95 10.22
CA VAL A 58 -1.95 -26.19 11.42
C VAL A 58 -2.78 -26.81 12.53
N ARG A 59 -3.95 -26.22 12.85
CA ARG A 59 -4.83 -26.73 13.91
C ARG A 59 -5.31 -28.14 13.66
N GLU A 60 -5.52 -28.51 12.40
CA GLU A 60 -5.99 -29.84 11.98
C GLU A 60 -4.84 -30.84 11.78
N GLY A 61 -3.59 -30.38 11.80
CA GLY A 61 -2.42 -31.21 11.50
C GLY A 61 -2.44 -31.73 10.06
N ARG A 62 -2.99 -30.96 9.12
CA ARG A 62 -3.16 -31.35 7.72
C ARG A 62 -1.82 -31.26 6.97
N GLU A 63 -1.38 -32.39 6.42
CA GLU A 63 -0.20 -32.43 5.55
C GLU A 63 -0.44 -31.62 4.28
N LEU A 64 0.51 -30.74 3.94
CA LEU A 64 0.49 -29.95 2.71
C LEU A 64 1.22 -30.67 1.58
N LYS A 65 0.65 -30.60 0.38
CA LYS A 65 1.14 -31.26 -0.85
C LYS A 65 1.21 -30.30 -2.01
N ALA A 66 1.91 -30.70 -3.05
CA ALA A 66 1.93 -29.96 -4.33
C ALA A 66 0.51 -29.65 -4.81
N GLY A 67 0.26 -28.41 -5.18
CA GLY A 67 -1.03 -27.89 -5.60
C GLY A 67 -1.89 -27.31 -4.48
N ASP A 68 -1.55 -27.54 -3.19
CA ASP A 68 -2.26 -26.92 -2.08
C ASP A 68 -2.02 -25.41 -2.05
N LYS A 69 -3.08 -24.67 -1.73
CA LYS A 69 -3.10 -23.22 -1.64
C LYS A 69 -3.45 -22.79 -0.23
N VAL A 70 -2.56 -22.04 0.41
CA VAL A 70 -2.80 -21.56 1.78
C VAL A 70 -2.53 -20.06 1.89
N TRP A 71 -3.25 -19.42 2.81
CA TRP A 71 -3.00 -18.05 3.22
C TRP A 71 -2.76 -17.93 4.72
N ALA A 72 -1.89 -17.01 5.12
CA ALA A 72 -1.68 -16.62 6.50
C ALA A 72 -1.78 -15.11 6.64
N GLY A 73 -2.34 -14.64 7.75
CA GLY A 73 -2.49 -13.23 8.05
C GLY A 73 -2.02 -12.86 9.45
N VAL A 74 -1.61 -11.61 9.64
CA VAL A 74 -1.29 -11.06 10.96
C VAL A 74 -2.03 -9.75 11.18
N HIS A 75 -2.79 -9.67 12.28
CA HIS A 75 -3.57 -8.52 12.73
C HIS A 75 -4.50 -7.88 11.67
N GLY A 76 -4.85 -8.62 10.61
CA GLY A 76 -5.66 -8.10 9.51
C GLY A 76 -5.00 -7.00 8.67
N LYS A 77 -3.65 -6.93 8.66
CA LYS A 77 -2.88 -5.87 7.99
C LYS A 77 -1.76 -6.39 7.10
N SER A 78 -1.31 -7.64 7.27
CA SER A 78 -0.33 -8.28 6.39
C SER A 78 -0.72 -9.69 6.07
N LEU A 79 -0.42 -10.12 4.85
CA LEU A 79 -0.89 -11.36 4.25
C LEU A 79 0.25 -12.09 3.53
N ILE A 80 0.27 -13.41 3.66
CA ILE A 80 1.09 -14.29 2.82
C ILE A 80 0.17 -15.29 2.14
N LEU A 81 0.32 -15.41 0.83
CA LEU A 81 -0.30 -16.45 0.01
C LEU A 81 0.79 -17.42 -0.43
N ALA A 82 0.55 -18.72 -0.32
CA ALA A 82 1.46 -19.74 -0.83
C ALA A 82 0.68 -20.77 -1.65
N HIS A 83 1.18 -21.07 -2.86
CA HIS A 83 0.71 -22.14 -3.73
C HIS A 83 1.85 -23.14 -3.90
N LEU A 84 1.72 -24.32 -3.31
CA LEU A 84 2.77 -25.32 -3.26
C LEU A 84 3.08 -25.87 -4.67
N GLY A 85 4.35 -25.80 -5.05
CA GLY A 85 4.83 -26.24 -6.33
C GLY A 85 4.99 -27.77 -6.44
N THR A 86 5.28 -28.21 -7.65
CA THR A 86 5.54 -29.64 -7.93
C THR A 86 6.98 -30.05 -7.60
N GLU A 87 7.91 -29.09 -7.50
CA GLU A 87 9.28 -29.33 -7.05
C GLU A 87 9.35 -29.36 -5.52
N PRO A 88 10.32 -30.07 -4.92
CA PRO A 88 10.55 -30.04 -3.48
C PRO A 88 10.81 -28.61 -2.97
N LEU A 89 10.34 -28.29 -1.76
CA LEU A 89 10.56 -26.97 -1.14
C LEU A 89 12.04 -26.57 -1.06
N GLU A 90 12.94 -27.55 -0.92
CA GLU A 90 14.39 -27.33 -0.88
C GLU A 90 14.96 -26.74 -2.18
N ALA A 91 14.21 -26.78 -3.29
CA ALA A 91 14.55 -26.06 -4.52
C ALA A 91 14.41 -24.52 -4.37
N GLY A 92 13.85 -24.07 -3.25
CA GLY A 92 13.57 -22.67 -2.98
C GLY A 92 12.20 -22.21 -3.51
N LEU A 93 11.81 -21.01 -3.12
CA LEU A 93 10.53 -20.38 -3.42
C LEU A 93 10.71 -19.30 -4.50
N ASN A 94 9.69 -19.05 -5.30
CA ASN A 94 9.56 -17.84 -6.10
C ASN A 94 8.62 -16.89 -5.35
N ILE A 95 9.11 -15.70 -4.94
CA ILE A 95 8.43 -14.81 -4.01
C ILE A 95 8.18 -13.46 -4.68
N LEU A 96 6.95 -12.96 -4.61
CA LEU A 96 6.59 -11.56 -4.82
C LEU A 96 6.37 -10.90 -3.46
N GLY A 97 6.87 -9.69 -3.26
CA GLY A 97 6.63 -8.92 -2.04
C GLY A 97 6.28 -7.49 -2.38
N ALA A 98 5.24 -6.94 -1.76
CA ALA A 98 4.79 -5.57 -1.93
C ALA A 98 4.23 -5.05 -0.61
N HIS A 99 4.12 -3.72 -0.45
CA HIS A 99 3.42 -3.16 0.69
C HIS A 99 2.01 -2.68 0.34
N ILE A 100 1.17 -2.56 1.37
CA ILE A 100 -0.24 -2.19 1.24
C ILE A 100 -0.65 -0.98 2.07
N ASP A 101 0.26 -0.46 2.89
CA ASP A 101 0.15 0.87 3.49
C ASP A 101 0.52 1.95 2.48
N SER A 102 0.15 3.20 2.75
CA SER A 102 0.46 4.37 1.92
C SER A 102 0.52 5.62 2.79
N PRO A 103 1.24 6.68 2.37
CA PRO A 103 1.30 7.94 3.10
C PRO A 103 -0.09 8.55 3.30
N ARG A 104 -0.37 9.05 4.52
CA ARG A 104 -1.68 9.55 4.93
C ARG A 104 -1.61 10.42 6.18
N LEU A 105 -2.76 10.78 6.73
CA LEU A 105 -2.88 11.32 8.09
C LEU A 105 -3.57 10.27 8.96
N ASP A 106 -3.09 10.08 10.18
CA ASP A 106 -3.72 9.24 11.20
C ASP A 106 -4.30 10.10 12.31
N LEU A 107 -5.46 9.75 12.88
CA LEU A 107 -5.98 10.44 14.03
C LEU A 107 -5.10 10.19 15.26
N LYS A 108 -4.88 11.24 16.07
CA LYS A 108 -4.28 11.09 17.39
C LYS A 108 -5.27 10.40 18.36
N GLN A 109 -4.80 10.03 19.56
CA GLN A 109 -5.62 9.27 20.52
C GLN A 109 -6.76 10.12 21.15
N ASN A 110 -6.59 11.44 21.24
CA ASN A 110 -7.61 12.37 21.70
C ASN A 110 -7.86 13.40 20.59
N PRO A 111 -8.54 13.01 19.50
CA PRO A 111 -8.50 13.81 18.29
C PRO A 111 -9.53 14.93 18.26
N VAL A 112 -10.66 14.80 18.96
CA VAL A 112 -11.81 15.70 18.79
C VAL A 112 -11.66 16.93 19.67
N TYR A 113 -11.66 18.10 19.05
CA TYR A 113 -11.66 19.37 19.78
C TYR A 113 -12.49 20.45 19.07
N GLU A 114 -12.87 21.49 19.81
CA GLU A 114 -13.53 22.65 19.26
C GLU A 114 -12.64 23.89 19.41
N ASN A 115 -12.59 24.72 18.37
CA ASN A 115 -11.93 26.00 18.41
C ASN A 115 -12.73 27.05 17.63
N ASN A 116 -13.15 28.13 18.30
CA ASN A 116 -13.90 29.24 17.70
C ASN A 116 -15.12 28.81 16.86
N GLY A 117 -15.89 27.84 17.34
CA GLY A 117 -17.11 27.35 16.67
C GLY A 117 -16.85 26.44 15.47
N PHE A 118 -15.68 25.84 15.42
CA PHE A 118 -15.34 24.76 14.48
C PHE A 118 -14.91 23.52 15.25
N ALA A 119 -15.41 22.36 14.85
CA ALA A 119 -14.93 21.08 15.34
C ALA A 119 -13.86 20.50 14.40
N PHE A 120 -12.80 19.98 14.98
CA PHE A 120 -11.65 19.42 14.28
C PHE A 120 -11.33 18.02 14.79
N LEU A 121 -10.59 17.26 13.95
CA LEU A 121 -9.84 16.07 14.33
C LEU A 121 -8.34 16.35 14.24
N ASP A 122 -7.66 16.24 15.37
CA ASP A 122 -6.21 16.36 15.49
C ASP A 122 -5.53 15.13 14.87
N THR A 123 -4.51 15.35 14.03
CA THR A 123 -3.86 14.30 13.23
C THR A 123 -2.34 14.27 13.42
N HIS A 124 -1.77 13.13 13.05
CA HIS A 124 -0.35 12.98 12.81
C HIS A 124 -0.14 12.41 11.40
N TYR A 125 0.76 12.97 10.61
CA TYR A 125 1.06 12.40 9.29
C TYR A 125 1.83 11.08 9.41
N TYR A 126 1.60 10.19 8.45
CA TYR A 126 2.20 8.87 8.31
C TYR A 126 2.96 8.81 7.00
N GLY A 127 4.24 8.36 7.04
CA GLY A 127 5.11 8.31 5.86
C GLY A 127 5.66 9.67 5.43
N GLY A 128 6.32 9.70 4.31
CA GLY A 128 7.00 10.90 3.77
C GLY A 128 6.08 11.74 2.87
N ILE A 129 5.38 12.73 3.42
CA ILE A 129 4.48 13.61 2.66
C ILE A 129 5.00 15.03 2.51
N LYS A 130 4.53 15.71 1.47
CA LYS A 130 4.62 17.18 1.36
C LYS A 130 3.35 17.78 1.94
N HIS A 131 3.39 18.34 3.13
CA HIS A 131 2.23 18.82 3.88
C HIS A 131 1.31 19.73 3.07
N TYR A 132 1.88 20.62 2.23
CA TYR A 132 1.10 21.54 1.40
C TYR A 132 0.26 20.89 0.31
N GLN A 133 0.45 19.59 0.03
CA GLN A 133 -0.38 18.85 -0.91
C GLN A 133 -1.66 18.30 -0.26
N TRP A 134 -1.74 18.30 1.07
CA TRP A 134 -2.84 17.71 1.84
C TRP A 134 -3.90 18.72 2.28
N VAL A 135 -3.67 20.02 2.05
CA VAL A 135 -4.65 21.08 2.34
C VAL A 135 -5.62 21.28 1.18
N THR A 136 -6.83 21.77 1.48
CA THR A 136 -7.89 22.13 0.51
C THR A 136 -8.39 20.98 -0.37
N LEU A 137 -8.16 19.75 0.04
CA LEU A 137 -8.66 18.55 -0.64
C LEU A 137 -9.90 18.01 0.09
N PRO A 138 -10.88 17.44 -0.64
CA PRO A 138 -11.87 16.57 -0.03
C PRO A 138 -11.17 15.33 0.54
N LEU A 139 -11.44 15.04 1.81
CA LEU A 139 -10.86 13.92 2.56
C LEU A 139 -11.97 13.00 3.07
N ALA A 140 -11.64 11.71 3.20
CA ALA A 140 -12.47 10.65 3.73
C ALA A 140 -11.84 10.06 5.00
N LEU A 141 -12.64 9.45 5.86
CA LEU A 141 -12.20 8.74 7.06
C LEU A 141 -12.43 7.25 6.89
N HIS A 142 -11.37 6.46 7.05
CA HIS A 142 -11.40 5.01 6.96
C HIS A 142 -10.71 4.38 8.16
N GLY A 143 -11.22 3.28 8.67
CA GLY A 143 -10.54 2.55 9.72
C GLY A 143 -11.48 1.80 10.63
N VAL A 144 -11.01 1.53 11.85
CA VAL A 144 -11.78 0.80 12.85
C VAL A 144 -11.68 1.48 14.22
N VAL A 145 -12.74 1.28 15.01
CA VAL A 145 -12.76 1.61 16.43
C VAL A 145 -13.02 0.33 17.21
N ALA A 146 -12.06 -0.08 18.04
CA ALA A 146 -12.19 -1.26 18.89
C ALA A 146 -12.70 -0.83 20.28
N LYS A 147 -13.91 -1.24 20.63
CA LYS A 147 -14.55 -0.92 21.91
C LYS A 147 -14.06 -1.83 23.03
N THR A 148 -14.18 -1.38 24.26
CA THR A 148 -13.76 -2.13 25.46
C THR A 148 -14.55 -3.42 25.69
N ASP A 149 -15.74 -3.56 25.10
CA ASP A 149 -16.54 -4.79 25.11
C ASP A 149 -16.08 -5.84 24.07
N GLY A 150 -15.06 -5.53 23.26
CA GLY A 150 -14.54 -6.37 22.19
C GLY A 150 -15.21 -6.15 20.83
N THR A 151 -16.20 -5.28 20.73
CA THR A 151 -16.82 -4.91 19.45
C THR A 151 -15.83 -4.08 18.62
N VAL A 152 -15.71 -4.39 17.33
CA VAL A 152 -14.93 -3.59 16.37
C VAL A 152 -15.90 -2.96 15.38
N VAL A 153 -15.90 -1.64 15.33
CA VAL A 153 -16.75 -0.84 14.45
C VAL A 153 -15.93 -0.38 13.25
N ASP A 154 -16.40 -0.72 12.04
CA ASP A 154 -15.80 -0.22 10.79
C ASP A 154 -16.30 1.20 10.51
N VAL A 155 -15.38 2.13 10.32
CA VAL A 155 -15.65 3.52 9.94
C VAL A 155 -15.26 3.71 8.49
N ASN A 156 -16.22 4.14 7.68
CA ASN A 156 -16.02 4.48 6.28
C ASN A 156 -16.96 5.60 5.89
N VAL A 157 -16.43 6.78 5.62
CA VAL A 157 -17.21 7.96 5.26
C VAL A 157 -16.40 8.90 4.39
N GLY A 158 -17.02 9.39 3.32
CA GLY A 158 -16.44 10.37 2.42
C GLY A 158 -16.23 9.91 0.97
N ASP A 159 -16.42 8.62 0.68
CA ASP A 159 -16.25 8.10 -0.69
C ASP A 159 -17.54 7.95 -1.47
N ASP A 160 -18.63 7.67 -0.81
CA ASP A 160 -19.94 7.55 -1.46
C ASP A 160 -20.52 8.93 -1.78
N ALA A 161 -21.27 9.02 -2.88
CA ALA A 161 -21.83 10.30 -3.34
C ALA A 161 -22.79 10.97 -2.34
N GLY A 162 -23.33 10.22 -1.39
CA GLY A 162 -24.20 10.70 -0.32
C GLY A 162 -23.48 11.06 0.98
N ASP A 163 -22.20 10.75 1.08
CA ASP A 163 -21.41 11.02 2.29
C ASP A 163 -20.96 12.48 2.38
N PRO A 164 -20.81 13.02 3.59
CA PRO A 164 -20.03 14.23 3.80
C PRO A 164 -18.56 13.95 3.55
N VAL A 165 -17.80 14.97 3.11
CA VAL A 165 -16.35 14.95 3.04
C VAL A 165 -15.77 15.91 4.07
N PHE A 166 -14.47 15.77 4.36
CA PHE A 166 -13.73 16.57 5.33
C PHE A 166 -12.61 17.33 4.61
N CYS A 167 -11.92 18.23 5.32
CA CYS A 167 -10.90 19.06 4.69
C CYS A 167 -9.91 19.60 5.74
N VAL A 168 -8.64 19.64 5.40
CA VAL A 168 -7.66 20.50 6.06
C VAL A 168 -7.69 21.85 5.35
N THR A 169 -7.95 22.94 6.09
CA THR A 169 -8.04 24.28 5.50
C THR A 169 -6.65 24.89 5.26
N ASP A 170 -6.56 25.87 4.37
CA ASP A 170 -5.36 26.66 4.16
C ASP A 170 -5.69 28.15 4.18
N LEU A 171 -4.66 28.96 4.42
CA LEU A 171 -4.81 30.42 4.48
C LEU A 171 -5.01 30.99 3.08
N LEU A 172 -5.93 31.96 2.95
CA LEU A 172 -6.13 32.68 1.69
C LEU A 172 -4.89 33.50 1.27
N PRO A 173 -4.65 33.70 -0.04
CA PRO A 173 -3.43 34.36 -0.53
C PRO A 173 -3.24 35.78 0.02
N HIS A 174 -4.33 36.53 0.25
CA HIS A 174 -4.27 37.93 0.69
C HIS A 174 -3.78 38.11 2.13
N LEU A 175 -3.81 37.06 2.95
CA LEU A 175 -3.23 37.02 4.28
C LEU A 175 -1.95 36.17 4.37
N GLY A 176 -1.57 35.51 3.27
CA GLY A 176 -0.54 34.47 3.20
C GLY A 176 0.90 34.98 3.03
N ASN A 177 1.21 36.28 3.07
CA ASN A 177 2.54 36.80 2.79
C ASN A 177 3.66 36.17 3.64
N GLN A 178 3.42 35.99 4.93
CA GLN A 178 4.40 35.38 5.82
C GLN A 178 4.53 33.86 5.55
N GLN A 179 3.41 33.16 5.30
CA GLN A 179 3.37 31.75 4.96
C GLN A 179 4.14 31.51 3.65
N MET A 180 3.89 32.28 2.61
CA MET A 180 4.52 32.13 1.29
C MET A 180 6.02 32.46 1.28
N SER A 181 6.55 33.12 2.32
CA SER A 181 7.98 33.38 2.48
C SER A 181 8.75 32.22 3.13
N LYS A 182 8.03 31.23 3.69
CA LYS A 182 8.63 30.05 4.32
C LYS A 182 9.18 29.07 3.25
N LYS A 183 10.04 28.15 3.68
CA LYS A 183 10.43 27.02 2.81
C LYS A 183 9.22 26.10 2.59
N GLY A 184 9.22 25.37 1.46
CA GLY A 184 8.14 24.45 1.11
C GLY A 184 7.80 23.42 2.21
N SER A 185 8.80 22.98 2.99
CA SER A 185 8.60 22.07 4.13
C SER A 185 7.98 22.75 5.38
N GLU A 186 7.90 24.07 5.40
CA GLU A 186 7.45 24.87 6.55
C GLU A 186 6.16 25.66 6.21
N VAL A 187 5.72 25.64 4.96
CA VAL A 187 4.54 26.36 4.46
C VAL A 187 3.25 25.91 5.17
N VAL A 188 3.14 24.60 5.41
CA VAL A 188 2.11 23.98 6.24
C VAL A 188 2.83 23.19 7.33
N GLU A 189 2.63 23.55 8.56
CA GLU A 189 3.23 22.86 9.70
C GLU A 189 2.46 21.56 9.99
N GLY A 190 3.13 20.50 10.47
CA GLY A 190 2.50 19.21 10.75
C GLY A 190 1.34 19.30 11.75
N GLU A 191 1.49 20.14 12.78
CA GLU A 191 0.45 20.40 13.80
C GLU A 191 -0.75 21.19 13.24
N ASN A 192 -0.70 21.68 12.01
CA ASN A 192 -1.81 22.36 11.35
C ASN A 192 -2.53 21.48 10.31
N LEU A 193 -2.23 20.19 10.30
CA LEU A 193 -2.91 19.21 9.42
C LEU A 193 -4.21 18.68 10.05
N ASP A 194 -4.87 19.50 10.86
CA ASP A 194 -6.12 19.14 11.53
C ASP A 194 -7.29 19.18 10.57
N VAL A 195 -8.12 18.17 10.66
CA VAL A 195 -9.25 17.96 9.76
C VAL A 195 -10.49 18.64 10.28
N LEU A 196 -11.02 19.59 9.53
CA LEU A 196 -12.29 20.26 9.83
C LEU A 196 -13.45 19.30 9.60
N ILE A 197 -14.27 19.08 10.65
CA ILE A 197 -15.40 18.13 10.64
C ILE A 197 -16.76 18.75 10.93
N GLY A 198 -16.84 20.00 11.43
CA GLY A 198 -18.12 20.60 11.74
C GLY A 198 -18.07 22.08 12.09
N ASN A 199 -19.24 22.73 11.94
CA ASN A 199 -19.45 24.13 12.32
C ASN A 199 -20.86 24.36 12.88
N ARG A 200 -21.68 23.32 13.02
CA ARG A 200 -23.05 23.44 13.53
C ARG A 200 -23.09 23.12 15.02
N PRO A 201 -23.54 24.05 15.88
CA PRO A 201 -23.66 23.78 17.30
C PRO A 201 -24.83 22.87 17.64
N LEU A 202 -24.66 22.02 18.64
CA LEU A 202 -25.77 21.37 19.32
C LEU A 202 -26.53 22.45 20.15
N VAL A 203 -27.82 22.59 19.89
CA VAL A 203 -28.65 23.50 20.64
C VAL A 203 -29.13 22.76 21.89
N VAL A 204 -28.50 23.07 23.03
CA VAL A 204 -28.88 22.55 24.35
C VAL A 204 -29.16 23.77 25.21
N GLU A 205 -30.36 23.85 25.81
CA GLU A 205 -30.62 24.77 26.91
C GLU A 205 -30.38 23.99 28.22
N PRO A 206 -29.20 24.18 28.85
CA PRO A 206 -28.91 23.45 30.09
C PRO A 206 -29.87 23.88 31.19
N ALA A 207 -30.56 22.94 31.80
CA ALA A 207 -31.34 23.17 32.98
C ALA A 207 -30.42 23.47 34.21
N ASP A 208 -30.95 24.06 35.27
CA ASP A 208 -30.18 24.36 36.48
C ASP A 208 -29.60 23.11 37.16
N ASP A 209 -30.18 21.93 36.87
CA ASP A 209 -29.78 20.61 37.36
C ASP A 209 -29.10 19.75 36.28
N ALA A 210 -28.60 20.37 35.21
CA ALA A 210 -27.91 19.69 34.11
C ALA A 210 -26.72 18.86 34.63
N SER A 211 -26.52 17.70 34.03
CA SER A 211 -25.34 16.83 34.26
C SER A 211 -24.04 17.56 33.88
N ASP A 212 -22.91 17.04 34.35
CA ASP A 212 -21.60 17.60 33.97
C ASP A 212 -21.33 17.44 32.46
N GLU A 213 -21.84 16.38 31.83
CA GLU A 213 -21.77 16.13 30.39
C GLU A 213 -22.59 17.18 29.61
N GLU A 214 -23.80 17.50 30.04
CA GLU A 214 -24.62 18.56 29.42
C GLU A 214 -23.99 19.93 29.55
N LYS A 215 -23.32 20.21 30.68
CA LYS A 215 -22.57 21.45 30.90
C LYS A 215 -21.32 21.53 29.99
N GLU A 216 -20.62 20.44 29.80
CA GLU A 216 -19.48 20.39 28.89
C GLU A 216 -19.91 20.52 27.42
N ALA A 217 -20.98 19.83 27.02
CA ALA A 217 -21.60 19.99 25.69
C ALA A 217 -22.04 21.42 25.39
N ALA A 218 -22.44 22.18 26.43
CA ALA A 218 -22.78 23.59 26.28
C ALA A 218 -21.58 24.53 26.12
N LYS A 219 -20.36 24.10 26.54
CA LYS A 219 -19.11 24.83 26.31
C LYS A 219 -18.52 24.63 24.96
N GLU A 220 -18.60 23.37 24.42
CA GLU A 220 -18.10 22.95 23.13
C GLU A 220 -19.24 22.41 22.25
N PRO A 221 -20.23 23.24 21.89
CA PRO A 221 -21.48 22.76 21.29
C PRO A 221 -21.31 22.19 19.87
N VAL A 222 -20.28 22.61 19.13
CA VAL A 222 -20.01 22.08 17.77
C VAL A 222 -19.35 20.69 17.86
N LYS A 223 -18.40 20.53 18.79
CA LYS A 223 -17.81 19.22 19.12
C LYS A 223 -18.91 18.25 19.59
N ALA A 224 -19.76 18.69 20.50
CA ALA A 224 -20.85 17.88 21.03
C ALA A 224 -21.80 17.41 19.92
N PHE A 225 -22.09 18.27 18.92
CA PHE A 225 -22.91 17.87 17.79
C PHE A 225 -22.21 16.88 16.86
N ALA A 226 -20.91 17.04 16.62
CA ALA A 226 -20.14 16.10 15.83
C ALA A 226 -20.08 14.71 16.49
N LEU A 227 -19.81 14.66 17.81
CA LEU A 227 -19.81 13.43 18.60
C LEU A 227 -21.17 12.74 18.59
N LYS A 228 -22.26 13.51 18.75
CA LYS A 228 -23.64 12.97 18.65
C LYS A 228 -23.89 12.28 17.30
N LEU A 229 -23.45 12.87 16.18
CA LEU A 229 -23.60 12.27 14.86
C LEU A 229 -22.78 10.98 14.71
N LEU A 230 -21.58 10.93 15.29
CA LEU A 230 -20.76 9.72 15.33
C LEU A 230 -21.40 8.62 16.19
N GLU A 231 -21.98 8.97 17.33
CA GLU A 231 -22.70 8.05 18.16
C GLU A 231 -23.96 7.51 17.46
N GLU A 232 -24.76 8.38 16.83
CA GLU A 232 -25.95 7.99 16.09
C GLU A 232 -25.66 7.07 14.89
N LYS A 233 -24.56 7.30 14.16
CA LYS A 233 -24.23 6.54 12.96
C LYS A 233 -23.44 5.26 13.27
N TYR A 234 -22.48 5.33 14.21
CA TYR A 234 -21.50 4.27 14.47
C TYR A 234 -21.56 3.71 15.90
N GLY A 235 -22.31 4.32 16.80
CA GLY A 235 -22.29 3.98 18.23
C GLY A 235 -20.97 4.27 18.92
N ILE A 236 -20.20 5.25 18.43
CA ILE A 236 -18.86 5.64 18.92
C ILE A 236 -18.99 6.84 19.83
N THR A 237 -18.43 6.75 21.01
CA THR A 237 -18.27 7.87 21.97
C THR A 237 -16.88 8.51 21.83
N GLU A 238 -16.63 9.64 22.50
CA GLU A 238 -15.32 10.29 22.49
C GLU A 238 -14.23 9.38 23.09
N GLU A 239 -14.56 8.63 24.17
CA GLU A 239 -13.61 7.70 24.82
C GLU A 239 -13.17 6.58 23.90
N ASP A 240 -14.02 6.13 22.97
CA ASP A 240 -13.73 5.04 22.05
C ASP A 240 -12.57 5.39 21.07
N PHE A 241 -12.28 6.70 20.87
CA PHE A 241 -11.13 7.11 20.04
C PHE A 241 -9.78 6.71 20.63
N LEU A 242 -9.68 6.45 21.93
CA LEU A 242 -8.44 5.96 22.56
C LEU A 242 -7.95 4.63 21.96
N SER A 243 -8.86 3.85 21.38
CA SER A 243 -8.59 2.58 20.71
C SER A 243 -9.06 2.58 19.26
N ALA A 244 -8.98 3.73 18.59
CA ALA A 244 -9.28 3.87 17.18
C ALA A 244 -8.00 3.77 16.33
N GLU A 245 -8.14 3.20 15.15
CA GLU A 245 -7.19 3.28 14.05
C GLU A 245 -7.95 3.87 12.85
N ILE A 246 -7.99 5.20 12.76
CA ILE A 246 -8.69 5.92 11.68
C ILE A 246 -7.68 6.71 10.86
N GLU A 247 -7.69 6.43 9.59
CA GLU A 247 -6.87 7.03 8.55
C GLU A 247 -7.68 8.10 7.80
N VAL A 248 -7.08 9.24 7.57
CA VAL A 248 -7.63 10.32 6.75
C VAL A 248 -6.94 10.26 5.38
N VAL A 249 -7.74 10.01 4.36
CA VAL A 249 -7.28 9.75 2.99
C VAL A 249 -8.02 10.62 1.99
N PRO A 250 -7.51 10.83 0.76
CA PRO A 250 -8.24 11.56 -0.26
C PRO A 250 -9.60 10.93 -0.57
N ALA A 251 -10.65 11.74 -0.56
CA ALA A 251 -12.00 11.32 -0.92
C ALA A 251 -12.15 11.12 -2.43
N GLY A 252 -12.98 10.16 -2.82
CA GLY A 252 -13.32 9.89 -4.20
C GLY A 252 -12.51 8.74 -4.82
N ARG A 253 -12.93 8.35 -6.00
CA ARG A 253 -12.43 7.15 -6.70
C ARG A 253 -11.24 7.46 -7.60
N ALA A 254 -10.36 6.49 -7.79
CA ALA A 254 -9.39 6.50 -8.87
C ALA A 254 -10.09 6.57 -10.23
N ARG A 255 -9.42 7.14 -11.22
CA ARG A 255 -9.96 7.37 -12.56
C ARG A 255 -8.92 7.13 -13.64
N GLU A 256 -9.40 6.88 -14.85
CA GLU A 256 -8.56 6.98 -16.03
C GLU A 256 -8.11 8.43 -16.25
N LEU A 257 -6.86 8.61 -16.64
CA LEU A 257 -6.24 9.91 -16.91
C LEU A 257 -5.79 10.02 -18.36
N GLY A 258 -5.94 11.23 -18.93
CA GLY A 258 -5.60 11.58 -20.29
C GLY A 258 -6.78 11.43 -21.25
N PHE A 259 -6.72 12.13 -22.39
CA PHE A 259 -7.77 12.03 -23.43
C PHE A 259 -7.84 10.63 -24.04
N ASP A 260 -6.72 9.94 -24.08
CA ASP A 260 -6.55 8.57 -24.59
C ASP A 260 -6.84 7.51 -23.52
N ARG A 261 -7.09 7.91 -22.25
CA ARG A 261 -7.33 7.02 -21.10
C ARG A 261 -6.22 5.99 -20.86
N SER A 262 -4.98 6.33 -21.22
CA SER A 262 -3.83 5.42 -21.14
C SER A 262 -3.24 5.30 -19.73
N MET A 263 -3.64 6.15 -18.80
CA MET A 263 -3.12 6.23 -17.44
C MET A 263 -4.23 6.10 -16.40
N VAL A 264 -3.82 5.81 -15.16
CA VAL A 264 -4.68 5.82 -13.98
C VAL A 264 -4.17 6.89 -13.01
N ILE A 265 -5.08 7.71 -12.48
CA ILE A 265 -4.84 8.61 -11.36
C ILE A 265 -5.62 8.12 -10.14
N GLY A 266 -4.94 7.96 -9.01
CA GLY A 266 -5.54 7.45 -7.77
C GLY A 266 -4.66 7.68 -6.56
N TYR A 267 -5.23 7.49 -5.37
CA TYR A 267 -4.52 7.56 -4.09
C TYR A 267 -3.87 6.22 -3.76
N GLY A 268 -2.61 6.28 -3.35
CA GLY A 268 -1.86 5.13 -2.83
C GLY A 268 -1.55 4.08 -3.90
N GLN A 269 -1.16 4.52 -5.11
CA GLN A 269 -0.57 3.63 -6.09
C GLN A 269 0.79 3.11 -5.63
N ASP A 270 1.49 3.86 -4.79
CA ASP A 270 2.59 3.45 -3.95
C ASP A 270 2.03 2.77 -2.68
N ASP A 271 2.14 1.44 -2.49
CA ASP A 271 2.60 0.45 -3.50
C ASP A 271 1.45 -0.53 -3.88
N ARG A 272 0.20 -0.07 -3.72
CA ARG A 272 -0.98 -0.91 -4.00
C ARG A 272 -1.09 -1.34 -5.47
N VAL A 273 -0.41 -0.66 -6.38
CA VAL A 273 -0.36 -1.10 -7.78
C VAL A 273 0.47 -2.37 -7.92
N CYS A 274 1.64 -2.46 -7.25
CA CYS A 274 2.44 -3.68 -7.26
C CYS A 274 1.81 -4.77 -6.38
N ALA A 275 1.19 -4.40 -5.26
CA ALA A 275 0.45 -5.34 -4.42
C ALA A 275 -0.71 -6.00 -5.18
N TYR A 276 -1.52 -5.23 -5.89
CA TYR A 276 -2.62 -5.73 -6.70
C TYR A 276 -2.14 -6.61 -7.86
N THR A 277 -1.14 -6.18 -8.61
CA THR A 277 -0.62 -6.96 -9.74
C THR A 277 0.09 -8.24 -9.28
N SER A 278 0.72 -8.22 -8.10
CA SER A 278 1.27 -9.43 -7.46
C SER A 278 0.17 -10.40 -7.02
N LEU A 279 -0.91 -9.87 -6.43
CA LEU A 279 -2.08 -10.67 -6.04
C LEU A 279 -2.73 -11.32 -7.27
N GLU A 280 -3.07 -10.55 -8.30
CA GLU A 280 -3.66 -11.07 -9.54
C GLU A 280 -2.77 -12.15 -10.20
N ALA A 281 -1.44 -11.93 -10.22
CA ALA A 281 -0.48 -12.90 -10.73
C ALA A 281 -0.51 -14.21 -9.92
N GLN A 282 -0.48 -14.10 -8.59
CA GLN A 282 -0.53 -15.26 -7.67
C GLN A 282 -1.82 -16.07 -7.84
N LEU A 283 -2.96 -15.39 -7.98
CA LEU A 283 -4.26 -16.05 -8.12
C LEU A 283 -4.45 -16.72 -9.51
N ALA A 284 -3.75 -16.23 -10.53
CA ALA A 284 -3.84 -16.74 -11.90
C ALA A 284 -2.98 -17.99 -12.15
N ILE A 285 -2.11 -18.39 -11.21
CA ILE A 285 -1.24 -19.57 -11.40
C ILE A 285 -2.04 -20.85 -11.18
N GLU A 286 -1.95 -21.77 -12.13
CA GLU A 286 -2.61 -23.08 -12.06
C GLU A 286 -1.74 -24.15 -11.38
N THR A 287 -0.49 -24.27 -11.79
CA THR A 287 0.43 -25.30 -11.28
C THR A 287 1.86 -24.79 -11.30
N PRO A 288 2.35 -24.17 -10.22
CA PRO A 288 3.72 -23.68 -10.17
C PRO A 288 4.72 -24.86 -10.07
N LYS A 289 5.90 -24.70 -10.66
CA LYS A 289 7.01 -25.64 -10.45
C LYS A 289 7.58 -25.50 -9.06
N LYS A 290 8.14 -24.34 -8.76
CA LYS A 290 8.53 -23.96 -7.40
C LYS A 290 7.32 -23.43 -6.65
N THR A 291 7.30 -23.58 -5.35
CA THR A 291 6.26 -22.96 -4.54
C THR A 291 6.25 -21.46 -4.76
N ALA A 292 5.10 -20.96 -5.21
CA ALA A 292 4.86 -19.54 -5.46
C ALA A 292 4.33 -18.87 -4.19
N VAL A 293 4.93 -17.76 -3.81
CA VAL A 293 4.57 -17.04 -2.59
C VAL A 293 4.37 -15.57 -2.91
N THR A 294 3.29 -14.96 -2.40
CA THR A 294 3.08 -13.53 -2.42
C THR A 294 2.97 -13.00 -0.99
N VAL A 295 3.76 -11.99 -0.68
CA VAL A 295 3.84 -11.35 0.64
C VAL A 295 3.35 -9.91 0.49
N LEU A 296 2.24 -9.57 1.16
CA LEU A 296 1.70 -8.22 1.23
C LEU A 296 1.87 -7.71 2.65
N VAL A 297 2.66 -6.66 2.83
CA VAL A 297 3.05 -6.16 4.16
C VAL A 297 2.57 -4.74 4.43
N ASP A 298 2.48 -4.43 5.71
CA ASP A 298 2.18 -3.11 6.25
C ASP A 298 3.48 -2.39 6.69
N LYS A 299 3.41 -1.10 6.94
CA LYS A 299 4.47 -0.29 7.58
C LYS A 299 5.74 -0.06 6.77
N GLU A 300 5.73 -0.28 5.46
CA GLU A 300 6.90 0.05 4.64
C GLU A 300 7.24 1.53 4.77
N GLU A 301 6.25 2.39 4.65
CA GLU A 301 6.33 3.85 4.66
C GLU A 301 6.90 4.46 5.95
N ILE A 302 6.95 3.67 7.01
CA ILE A 302 7.53 4.06 8.31
C ILE A 302 8.69 3.15 8.74
N GLY A 303 9.31 2.44 7.78
CA GLY A 303 10.53 1.67 7.97
C GLY A 303 10.36 0.19 8.25
N SER A 304 9.23 -0.42 7.93
CA SER A 304 8.94 -1.88 8.04
C SER A 304 9.06 -2.44 9.46
N VAL A 305 8.90 -1.62 10.48
CA VAL A 305 9.05 -2.00 11.91
C VAL A 305 7.69 -2.34 12.52
N GLY A 306 7.68 -3.29 13.45
CA GLY A 306 6.48 -3.73 14.17
C GLY A 306 5.93 -5.07 13.63
N ALA A 307 4.86 -5.57 14.27
CA ALA A 307 4.36 -6.93 14.07
C ALA A 307 3.83 -7.21 12.66
N THR A 308 3.41 -6.19 11.94
CA THR A 308 2.83 -6.28 10.59
C THR A 308 3.80 -5.87 9.47
N GLY A 309 4.95 -5.25 9.80
CA GLY A 309 5.98 -4.90 8.83
C GLY A 309 6.81 -6.10 8.37
N MET A 310 7.49 -5.96 7.22
CA MET A 310 8.39 -7.01 6.70
C MET A 310 9.54 -7.34 7.66
N GLY A 311 9.92 -6.43 8.55
CA GLY A 311 10.93 -6.64 9.58
C GLY A 311 10.51 -7.57 10.73
N SER A 312 9.23 -7.95 10.80
CA SER A 312 8.71 -8.90 11.78
C SER A 312 9.12 -10.35 11.46
N LEU A 313 8.89 -11.26 12.40
CA LEU A 313 9.08 -12.70 12.17
C LEU A 313 7.90 -13.35 11.45
N PHE A 314 6.89 -12.60 11.05
CA PHE A 314 5.68 -13.15 10.42
C PHE A 314 6.01 -13.96 9.17
N PHE A 315 6.86 -13.43 8.27
CA PHE A 315 7.28 -14.14 7.06
C PHE A 315 8.01 -15.46 7.40
N GLU A 316 9.02 -15.40 8.26
CA GLU A 316 9.80 -16.57 8.64
C GLU A 316 8.94 -17.64 9.33
N ASN A 317 8.08 -17.23 10.26
CA ASN A 317 7.18 -18.13 10.99
C ASN A 317 6.17 -18.80 10.03
N THR A 318 5.59 -18.04 9.10
CA THR A 318 4.65 -18.61 8.12
C THR A 318 5.31 -19.67 7.23
N ILE A 319 6.51 -19.38 6.71
CA ILE A 319 7.23 -20.37 5.91
C ILE A 319 7.65 -21.58 6.78
N ALA A 320 8.00 -21.38 8.05
CA ALA A 320 8.31 -22.47 8.97
C ALA A 320 7.11 -23.42 9.17
N GLU A 321 5.91 -22.90 9.36
CA GLU A 321 4.67 -23.71 9.48
C GLU A 321 4.40 -24.49 8.19
N ILE A 322 4.54 -23.86 7.02
CA ILE A 322 4.39 -24.56 5.73
C ILE A 322 5.40 -25.71 5.63
N VAL A 323 6.68 -25.45 5.96
CA VAL A 323 7.74 -26.47 5.96
C VAL A 323 7.40 -27.63 6.88
N ALA A 324 6.93 -27.33 8.10
CA ALA A 324 6.54 -28.35 9.08
C ALA A 324 5.39 -29.24 8.55
N LEU A 325 4.37 -28.62 7.94
CA LEU A 325 3.22 -29.33 7.39
C LEU A 325 3.54 -30.17 6.12
N THR A 326 4.70 -29.97 5.48
CA THR A 326 5.17 -30.86 4.39
C THR A 326 5.98 -32.06 4.90
N GLY A 327 6.13 -32.23 6.21
CA GLY A 327 6.87 -33.35 6.81
C GLY A 327 8.40 -33.25 6.74
N LEU A 328 8.93 -32.07 6.44
CA LEU A 328 10.38 -31.83 6.42
C LEU A 328 10.92 -31.66 7.85
N GLU A 329 11.53 -32.70 8.42
CA GLU A 329 11.99 -32.73 9.82
C GLU A 329 13.38 -32.10 10.06
N SER A 330 14.11 -31.71 9.00
CA SER A 330 15.46 -31.15 9.17
C SER A 330 15.42 -29.79 9.89
N PRO A 331 16.15 -29.56 10.98
CA PRO A 331 16.21 -28.28 11.66
C PRO A 331 16.84 -27.17 10.81
N LEU A 332 17.46 -27.52 9.67
CA LEU A 332 18.03 -26.58 8.71
C LEU A 332 17.14 -26.40 7.45
N ALA A 333 16.01 -27.11 7.35
CA ALA A 333 15.16 -27.06 6.16
C ALA A 333 14.76 -25.63 5.82
N LEU A 334 14.13 -24.91 6.74
CA LEU A 334 13.73 -23.52 6.55
C LEU A 334 14.87 -22.61 6.04
N ARG A 335 16.02 -22.67 6.67
CA ARG A 335 17.18 -21.82 6.32
C ARG A 335 17.71 -22.12 4.94
N ARG A 336 17.72 -23.39 4.53
CA ARG A 336 18.16 -23.83 3.20
C ARG A 336 17.16 -23.41 2.13
N ILE A 337 15.86 -23.57 2.40
CA ILE A 337 14.78 -23.15 1.53
C ILE A 337 14.86 -21.63 1.28
N LEU A 338 14.92 -20.85 2.35
CA LEU A 338 15.01 -19.38 2.21
C LEU A 338 16.26 -18.95 1.45
N ALA A 339 17.42 -19.55 1.72
CA ALA A 339 18.66 -19.24 1.01
C ALA A 339 18.65 -19.65 -0.49
N ALA A 340 17.85 -20.65 -0.86
CA ALA A 340 17.66 -21.08 -2.25
C ALA A 340 16.56 -20.33 -2.98
N SER A 341 15.83 -19.47 -2.29
CA SER A 341 14.68 -18.74 -2.81
C SER A 341 15.08 -17.52 -3.64
N ARG A 342 14.13 -17.02 -4.40
CA ARG A 342 14.26 -15.80 -5.22
C ARG A 342 13.07 -14.90 -4.99
N MET A 343 13.29 -13.60 -4.99
CA MET A 343 12.24 -12.62 -4.75
C MET A 343 12.32 -11.46 -5.73
N LEU A 344 11.17 -11.08 -6.27
CA LEU A 344 10.92 -9.73 -6.76
C LEU A 344 10.31 -8.95 -5.61
N SER A 345 11.07 -8.00 -5.06
CA SER A 345 10.62 -7.05 -4.07
C SER A 345 9.90 -5.95 -4.83
N SER A 346 8.58 -6.08 -4.89
CA SER A 346 7.77 -5.14 -5.66
C SER A 346 7.62 -3.85 -4.88
N ASP A 347 7.96 -2.75 -5.55
CA ASP A 347 7.81 -1.38 -5.06
C ASP A 347 7.90 -0.44 -6.25
N VAL A 348 7.12 0.62 -6.25
CA VAL A 348 7.06 1.55 -7.37
C VAL A 348 8.38 2.27 -7.59
N SER A 349 8.62 2.73 -8.82
CA SER A 349 9.79 3.53 -9.19
C SER A 349 9.40 4.96 -9.53
N ALA A 350 10.25 5.92 -9.17
CA ALA A 350 10.04 7.32 -9.54
C ALA A 350 10.02 7.48 -11.07
N GLY A 351 8.86 7.76 -11.63
CA GLY A 351 8.65 8.02 -13.05
C GLY A 351 9.35 9.29 -13.49
N PHE A 352 9.99 9.26 -14.66
CA PHE A 352 10.59 10.45 -15.25
C PHE A 352 9.50 11.48 -15.56
N ASP A 353 9.58 12.63 -14.88
CA ASP A 353 8.71 13.76 -15.13
C ASP A 353 9.47 14.84 -15.88
N PRO A 354 9.07 15.18 -17.14
CA PRO A 354 9.73 16.22 -17.93
C PRO A 354 9.72 17.60 -17.25
N ALA A 355 8.74 17.90 -16.42
CA ALA A 355 8.69 19.16 -15.67
C ALA A 355 9.79 19.26 -14.60
N TYR A 356 10.33 18.14 -14.16
CA TYR A 356 11.35 18.03 -13.13
C TYR A 356 12.60 17.26 -13.61
N ALA A 357 12.87 17.27 -14.91
CA ALA A 357 13.96 16.52 -15.55
C ALA A 357 15.35 16.71 -14.89
N SER A 358 15.58 17.84 -14.22
CA SER A 358 16.87 18.17 -13.60
C SER A 358 17.30 17.22 -12.48
N VAL A 359 16.36 16.51 -11.83
CA VAL A 359 16.65 15.56 -10.74
C VAL A 359 16.82 14.12 -11.21
N PHE A 360 16.60 13.83 -12.50
CA PHE A 360 16.73 12.51 -13.09
C PHE A 360 18.00 12.35 -13.93
N GLU A 361 18.53 11.13 -13.97
CA GLU A 361 19.54 10.71 -14.94
C GLU A 361 18.81 9.95 -16.07
N THR A 362 18.69 10.57 -17.24
CA THR A 362 17.77 10.13 -18.31
C THR A 362 18.05 8.74 -18.88
N LYS A 363 19.28 8.22 -18.78
CA LYS A 363 19.62 6.87 -19.26
C LYS A 363 19.14 5.77 -18.31
N ASN A 364 18.98 6.12 -17.02
CA ASN A 364 18.66 5.20 -15.94
C ASN A 364 17.37 5.60 -15.20
N ALA A 365 16.52 6.42 -15.80
CA ALA A 365 15.21 6.76 -15.26
C ALA A 365 14.13 5.76 -15.69
N ALA A 366 13.09 5.59 -14.87
CA ALA A 366 11.90 4.86 -15.22
C ALA A 366 10.94 5.72 -16.04
N TYR A 367 10.40 5.18 -17.11
CA TYR A 367 9.48 5.89 -18.02
C TYR A 367 8.11 5.20 -18.06
N LEU A 368 7.04 5.95 -17.96
CA LEU A 368 5.67 5.44 -18.13
C LEU A 368 5.49 4.84 -19.53
N GLY A 369 4.77 3.73 -19.61
CA GLY A 369 4.50 3.02 -20.85
C GLY A 369 5.68 2.19 -21.37
N LYS A 370 6.72 1.98 -20.57
CA LYS A 370 7.87 1.14 -20.92
C LYS A 370 7.85 -0.24 -20.23
N GLY A 371 6.80 -0.53 -19.49
CA GLY A 371 6.60 -1.80 -18.81
C GLY A 371 7.24 -1.85 -17.42
N LEU A 372 7.40 -3.08 -16.92
CA LEU A 372 7.91 -3.38 -15.59
C LEU A 372 9.31 -2.79 -15.37
N VAL A 373 9.53 -2.14 -14.24
CA VAL A 373 10.82 -1.53 -13.88
C VAL A 373 11.59 -2.46 -12.95
N PHE A 374 12.87 -2.66 -13.22
CA PHE A 374 13.80 -3.32 -12.29
C PHE A 374 14.82 -2.33 -11.80
N ASN A 375 14.93 -2.17 -10.49
CA ASN A 375 15.98 -1.43 -9.83
C ASN A 375 17.01 -2.41 -9.26
N LYS A 376 18.21 -2.45 -9.84
CA LYS A 376 19.29 -3.31 -9.36
C LYS A 376 19.66 -3.00 -7.92
N TYR A 377 19.51 -1.74 -7.53
CA TYR A 377 19.66 -1.19 -6.19
C TYR A 377 18.79 0.05 -6.04
N THR A 378 18.43 0.34 -4.81
CA THR A 378 17.80 1.58 -4.35
C THR A 378 18.75 2.27 -3.36
N GLY A 379 18.27 2.96 -2.35
CA GLY A 379 19.09 3.55 -1.32
C GLY A 379 19.72 4.88 -1.73
N ALA A 380 20.33 5.54 -0.76
CA ALA A 380 20.95 6.86 -0.90
C ALA A 380 22.44 6.82 -0.55
N ARG A 381 23.17 7.90 -0.83
CA ARG A 381 24.56 8.10 -0.37
C ARG A 381 25.46 6.88 -0.61
N GLY A 382 25.68 6.52 -1.85
CA GLY A 382 26.53 5.39 -2.22
C GLY A 382 25.87 4.03 -1.95
N LYS A 383 24.58 3.89 -2.24
CA LYS A 383 23.78 2.67 -2.09
C LYS A 383 23.57 2.22 -0.64
N SER A 384 23.66 3.14 0.32
CA SER A 384 23.49 2.82 1.73
C SER A 384 22.06 2.31 2.01
N GLY A 385 21.97 1.18 2.74
CA GLY A 385 20.70 0.57 3.13
C GLY A 385 19.94 -0.12 1.99
N SER A 386 20.56 -0.33 0.84
CA SER A 386 19.92 -1.01 -0.29
C SER A 386 20.39 -2.46 -0.44
N ASN A 387 19.53 -3.29 -1.06
CA ASN A 387 19.95 -4.52 -1.68
C ASN A 387 20.58 -4.21 -3.06
N ASP A 388 21.75 -4.74 -3.37
CA ASP A 388 22.38 -4.64 -4.69
C ASP A 388 22.35 -6.01 -5.38
N ALA A 389 21.35 -6.22 -6.25
CA ALA A 389 21.13 -7.51 -6.88
C ALA A 389 22.36 -7.96 -7.68
N ARG A 390 22.78 -9.23 -7.50
CA ARG A 390 23.94 -9.78 -8.21
C ARG A 390 23.66 -9.97 -9.70
N ALA A 391 24.70 -9.92 -10.51
CA ALA A 391 24.61 -9.92 -11.98
C ALA A 391 23.91 -11.17 -12.54
N GLU A 392 24.16 -12.34 -11.94
CA GLU A 392 23.54 -13.62 -12.36
C GLU A 392 22.02 -13.62 -12.15
N TYR A 393 21.56 -13.03 -11.04
CA TYR A 393 20.13 -12.91 -10.76
C TYR A 393 19.46 -11.92 -11.71
N VAL A 394 20.07 -10.76 -11.95
CA VAL A 394 19.59 -9.82 -12.98
C VAL A 394 19.48 -10.49 -14.34
N ALA A 395 20.49 -11.31 -14.74
CA ALA A 395 20.45 -12.05 -15.99
C ALA A 395 19.32 -13.11 -16.04
N TYR A 396 19.07 -13.78 -14.89
CA TYR A 396 17.95 -14.72 -14.77
C TYR A 396 16.61 -14.01 -14.96
N VAL A 397 16.38 -12.92 -14.24
CA VAL A 397 15.13 -12.13 -14.34
C VAL A 397 14.92 -11.62 -15.78
N ARG A 398 15.95 -11.08 -16.41
CA ARG A 398 15.88 -10.65 -17.82
C ARG A 398 15.44 -11.77 -18.74
N ARG A 399 16.00 -12.98 -18.58
CA ARG A 399 15.63 -14.14 -19.39
C ARG A 399 14.15 -14.50 -19.18
N VAL A 400 13.66 -14.53 -17.93
CA VAL A 400 12.25 -14.81 -17.63
C VAL A 400 11.33 -13.81 -18.35
N MET A 401 11.67 -12.51 -18.31
CA MET A 401 10.88 -11.47 -18.98
C MET A 401 10.95 -11.60 -20.51
N ASP A 402 12.14 -11.84 -21.07
CA ASP A 402 12.33 -11.99 -22.52
C ASP A 402 11.58 -13.23 -23.05
N ASP A 403 11.66 -14.38 -22.34
CA ASP A 403 10.97 -15.63 -22.71
C ASP A 403 9.43 -15.47 -22.67
N ALA A 404 8.91 -14.69 -21.72
CA ALA A 404 7.48 -14.37 -21.59
C ALA A 404 7.04 -13.17 -22.46
N GLN A 405 7.94 -12.57 -23.21
CA GLN A 405 7.66 -11.36 -24.02
C GLN A 405 7.04 -10.23 -23.21
N VAL A 406 7.53 -10.01 -21.99
CA VAL A 406 7.14 -8.92 -21.10
C VAL A 406 7.99 -7.70 -21.41
N SER A 407 7.35 -6.55 -21.59
CA SER A 407 8.07 -5.26 -21.70
C SER A 407 8.60 -4.86 -20.34
N PHE A 408 9.90 -4.58 -20.26
CA PHE A 408 10.55 -4.15 -19.03
C PHE A 408 11.66 -3.14 -19.28
N GLN A 409 12.03 -2.43 -18.25
CA GLN A 409 13.12 -1.46 -18.22
C GLN A 409 13.94 -1.59 -16.93
N THR A 410 15.10 -0.94 -16.88
CA THR A 410 15.92 -0.84 -15.67
C THR A 410 16.08 0.62 -15.31
N ALA A 411 16.03 0.95 -14.03
CA ALA A 411 16.11 2.32 -13.57
C ALA A 411 16.88 2.46 -12.25
N GLU A 412 17.17 3.70 -11.90
CA GLU A 412 17.65 4.15 -10.60
C GLU A 412 16.73 5.27 -10.09
N LEU A 413 16.66 5.45 -8.78
CA LEU A 413 15.85 6.49 -8.16
C LEU A 413 16.55 7.85 -8.22
N GLY A 414 16.36 8.57 -9.33
CA GLY A 414 16.92 9.91 -9.54
C GLY A 414 18.42 9.92 -9.83
N LYS A 415 18.99 11.13 -9.82
CA LYS A 415 20.45 11.31 -9.93
C LYS A 415 21.17 10.91 -8.65
N VAL A 416 22.44 10.48 -8.78
CA VAL A 416 23.35 10.32 -7.65
C VAL A 416 23.34 11.61 -6.80
N ASP A 417 23.25 11.45 -5.49
CA ASP A 417 23.12 12.50 -4.47
C ASP A 417 21.82 13.32 -4.48
N ALA A 418 20.96 13.17 -5.49
CA ALA A 418 19.66 13.86 -5.56
C ALA A 418 18.49 13.00 -5.08
N GLY A 419 18.59 11.69 -5.19
CA GLY A 419 17.54 10.73 -4.84
C GLY A 419 18.05 9.56 -4.02
N GLY A 420 17.15 8.70 -3.66
CA GLY A 420 17.38 7.46 -2.93
C GLY A 420 16.33 7.24 -1.87
N GLY A 421 15.88 6.01 -1.74
CA GLY A 421 14.92 5.55 -0.75
C GLY A 421 15.21 4.11 -0.33
N GLY A 422 14.67 3.68 0.80
CA GLY A 422 14.65 2.29 1.19
C GLY A 422 13.48 1.58 0.54
N THR A 423 13.54 0.27 0.48
CA THR A 423 12.45 -0.65 0.13
C THR A 423 12.54 -1.84 1.06
N ILE A 424 11.57 -2.74 1.02
CA ILE A 424 11.63 -3.97 1.84
C ILE A 424 12.74 -4.94 1.38
N ALA A 425 13.35 -4.77 0.21
CA ALA A 425 14.27 -5.73 -0.42
C ALA A 425 15.46 -6.16 0.45
N TYR A 426 16.02 -5.29 1.26
CA TYR A 426 17.16 -5.62 2.12
C TYR A 426 16.81 -6.58 3.26
N ILE A 427 15.54 -6.67 3.63
CA ILE A 427 15.06 -7.52 4.73
C ILE A 427 15.10 -8.99 4.33
N PRO A 428 14.42 -9.46 3.25
CA PRO A 428 14.53 -10.84 2.80
C PRO A 428 15.93 -11.21 2.32
N ALA A 429 16.71 -10.26 1.79
CA ALA A 429 18.11 -10.51 1.43
C ALA A 429 18.97 -11.01 2.60
N LYS A 430 18.61 -10.72 3.86
CA LYS A 430 19.30 -11.25 5.05
C LYS A 430 19.26 -12.78 5.16
N TYR A 431 18.28 -13.42 4.54
CA TYR A 431 18.19 -14.89 4.49
C TYR A 431 19.13 -15.53 3.47
N GLY A 432 19.84 -14.72 2.67
CA GLY A 432 20.77 -15.18 1.64
C GLY A 432 20.09 -15.50 0.30
N MET A 433 18.81 -15.19 0.14
CA MET A 433 18.11 -15.35 -1.13
C MET A 433 18.48 -14.26 -2.14
N ASP A 434 18.22 -14.54 -3.41
CA ASP A 434 18.33 -13.56 -4.48
C ASP A 434 17.14 -12.59 -4.46
N VAL A 435 17.40 -11.29 -4.35
CA VAL A 435 16.35 -10.25 -4.32
C VAL A 435 16.69 -9.15 -5.32
N ILE A 436 15.69 -8.63 -6.02
CA ILE A 436 15.76 -7.42 -6.84
C ILE A 436 14.48 -6.60 -6.66
N ASP A 437 14.61 -5.28 -6.65
CA ASP A 437 13.47 -4.39 -6.64
C ASP A 437 12.79 -4.36 -8.01
N SER A 438 11.46 -4.42 -8.03
CA SER A 438 10.66 -4.55 -9.24
C SER A 438 9.31 -3.86 -9.07
N GLY A 439 8.93 -2.95 -9.95
CA GLY A 439 7.63 -2.28 -9.85
C GLY A 439 7.26 -1.51 -11.12
N VAL A 440 6.42 -0.51 -10.99
CA VAL A 440 5.99 0.34 -12.10
C VAL A 440 6.43 1.79 -11.90
N ALA A 441 6.56 2.52 -12.99
CA ALA A 441 6.85 3.95 -12.93
C ALA A 441 5.62 4.73 -12.44
N VAL A 442 5.80 5.57 -11.40
CA VAL A 442 4.75 6.41 -10.82
C VAL A 442 5.19 7.86 -10.82
N LEU A 443 4.30 8.76 -11.26
CA LEU A 443 4.45 10.21 -11.11
C LEU A 443 3.74 10.68 -9.86
N SER A 444 4.25 11.76 -9.26
CA SER A 444 3.68 12.34 -8.03
C SER A 444 3.63 11.36 -6.85
N MET A 445 4.59 10.42 -6.77
CA MET A 445 4.73 9.46 -5.66
C MET A 445 4.61 10.16 -4.31
N HIS A 446 3.91 9.55 -3.34
CA HIS A 446 3.56 10.10 -2.02
C HIS A 446 2.62 11.32 -2.03
N ALA A 447 2.14 11.77 -3.20
CA ALA A 447 1.09 12.79 -3.24
C ALA A 447 -0.29 12.17 -2.99
N PRO A 448 -1.31 12.96 -2.61
CA PRO A 448 -2.68 12.48 -2.48
C PRO A 448 -3.25 11.84 -3.75
N TRP A 449 -2.69 12.19 -4.91
CA TRP A 449 -3.05 11.63 -6.21
C TRP A 449 -1.79 11.34 -7.01
N GLU A 450 -1.62 10.08 -7.36
CA GLU A 450 -0.48 9.53 -8.08
C GLU A 450 -0.89 9.02 -9.45
N VAL A 451 0.06 8.92 -10.37
CA VAL A 451 -0.23 8.55 -11.77
C VAL A 451 0.68 7.43 -12.23
N THR A 452 0.09 6.39 -12.83
CA THR A 452 0.84 5.34 -13.55
C THR A 452 0.18 4.99 -14.89
N SER A 453 0.90 4.27 -15.74
CA SER A 453 0.39 3.82 -17.05
C SER A 453 -0.35 2.49 -16.92
N LYS A 454 -1.49 2.34 -17.62
CA LYS A 454 -2.20 1.06 -17.75
C LYS A 454 -1.30 -0.02 -18.38
N ALA A 455 -0.44 0.35 -19.33
CA ALA A 455 0.52 -0.58 -19.93
C ALA A 455 1.50 -1.13 -18.89
N ASP A 456 2.00 -0.27 -17.98
CA ASP A 456 2.94 -0.71 -16.94
C ASP A 456 2.26 -1.62 -15.92
N ILE A 457 1.00 -1.34 -15.55
CA ILE A 457 0.16 -2.23 -14.72
C ILE A 457 0.03 -3.62 -15.39
N PHE A 458 -0.28 -3.64 -16.69
CA PHE A 458 -0.45 -4.89 -17.42
C PHE A 458 0.85 -5.68 -17.54
N GLU A 459 1.96 -5.01 -17.84
CA GLU A 459 3.27 -5.66 -17.92
C GLU A 459 3.78 -6.14 -16.55
N ALA A 460 3.44 -5.43 -15.45
CA ALA A 460 3.72 -5.91 -14.10
C ALA A 460 2.97 -7.21 -13.80
N TYR A 461 1.68 -7.28 -14.05
CA TYR A 461 0.90 -8.51 -13.90
C TYR A 461 1.50 -9.68 -14.71
N ARG A 462 1.81 -9.46 -16.00
CA ARG A 462 2.42 -10.49 -16.87
C ARG A 462 3.78 -10.92 -16.38
N GLY A 463 4.63 -9.98 -15.99
CA GLY A 463 5.99 -10.24 -15.51
C GLY A 463 6.01 -10.96 -14.17
N TYR A 464 5.14 -10.60 -13.25
CA TYR A 464 5.02 -11.27 -11.96
C TYR A 464 4.51 -12.70 -12.11
N ARG A 465 3.51 -12.90 -12.95
CA ARG A 465 3.04 -14.24 -13.29
C ARG A 465 4.15 -15.10 -13.91
N ALA A 466 4.85 -14.59 -14.92
CA ALA A 466 5.96 -15.28 -15.56
C ALA A 466 7.08 -15.66 -14.56
N PHE A 467 7.38 -14.79 -13.61
CA PHE A 467 8.37 -15.05 -12.57
C PHE A 467 7.94 -16.17 -11.61
N LEU A 468 6.68 -16.18 -11.19
CA LEU A 468 6.17 -17.22 -10.29
C LEU A 468 6.11 -18.59 -10.97
N GLU A 469 5.87 -18.65 -12.29
CA GLU A 469 5.81 -19.87 -13.09
C GLU A 469 7.20 -20.41 -13.53
N ALA A 470 8.30 -19.63 -13.36
CA ALA A 470 9.64 -19.91 -13.91
C ALA A 470 10.45 -20.98 -13.15
#